data_6caffb562b3aafb7c8b8474f9d540757
#
_entry.id   6caffb562b3aafb7c8b8474f9d540757
#
_cell.length_a   1.000
_cell.length_b   1.000
_cell.length_c   1.000
_cell.angle_alpha   90.00
_cell.angle_beta   90.00
_cell.angle_gamma   90.00
#
_symmetry.space_group_name_H-M   'P 1'
#
loop_
_entity.id
_entity.type
_entity.pdbx_description
1 polymer ?
#
loop_
_entity_poly.entity_id
_entity_poly.type
_entity_poly.pdbx_seq_one_letter_code
_entity_poly.pdbx_strand_id
1 'polypeptide(L)'
;MMEILRGSPALSAFRINKLLARFQAADLPASNIYAEYVHFADLTAPLTADEHAQLARLLQYGPALASHTPAGKLILVTPRPGTISPWSSKATDIAHNCGLALISRLERGVAYYVDAAELSAEQWQTVADELHDRMMETVFAALDDAQQLFAHLQPAPVSSVDMLGQGRQALNDANLRLGLALAEDEIDYLFDAFTRLGRNPNDIELYMFAQANSEHCRHKIFNADWVIDGEQQPKSLFKMIKNTFEQTPDHVLSAYKDNAAVMEGSEVGRFYASHEEGRYGFHQEPTHILMKVETHNHPTAISPWPGAATGSGGEIRDEGATGRGAKPKAGLVGFSVSNLRIPGFEQPWEEDFGKPDRIVTALDIMTDGPLGGAAFNNXXXXRRETDRPGRPRDEYRSGRRRGVLDGLRPVRRGSRFCLRTARQPGNGASLPGSDRPLLAAWRCQPDPLYS
;
A
#
# COMPACT_ATOMS: atom_id res chain seq x y z
N MET A 1 -7.27 -26.53 -15.45
CA MET A 1 -6.10 -27.44 -15.30
C MET A 1 -4.89 -26.58 -14.97
N MET A 2 -4.08 -26.98 -13.97
CA MET A 2 -2.91 -26.19 -13.59
C MET A 2 -1.64 -26.85 -14.10
N GLU A 3 -0.76 -26.05 -14.70
CA GLU A 3 0.60 -26.46 -15.09
C GLU A 3 1.60 -25.69 -14.24
N ILE A 4 2.67 -26.37 -13.83
CA ILE A 4 3.72 -25.84 -12.94
C ILE A 4 5.04 -25.77 -13.70
N LEU A 5 5.63 -24.57 -13.78
CA LEU A 5 6.91 -24.35 -14.46
C LEU A 5 7.92 -23.75 -13.48
N ARG A 6 9.02 -24.48 -13.26
CA ARG A 6 10.10 -23.97 -12.41
C ARG A 6 10.86 -22.86 -13.14
N GLY A 7 11.27 -21.85 -12.38
CA GLY A 7 11.95 -20.67 -12.92
C GLY A 7 13.35 -20.48 -12.38
N SER A 8 13.88 -19.29 -12.53
CA SER A 8 15.24 -18.93 -12.09
C SER A 8 15.32 -18.84 -10.56
N PRO A 9 16.55 -18.87 -9.99
CA PRO A 9 16.72 -18.59 -8.57
C PRO A 9 16.09 -17.24 -8.19
N ALA A 10 15.35 -17.23 -7.08
CA ALA A 10 14.63 -16.05 -6.62
C ALA A 10 15.48 -15.15 -5.74
N LEU A 11 16.53 -15.70 -5.12
CA LEU A 11 17.37 -14.96 -4.18
C LEU A 11 18.83 -14.98 -4.59
N SER A 12 19.49 -13.83 -4.43
CA SER A 12 20.95 -13.77 -4.54
C SER A 12 21.62 -14.36 -3.31
N ALA A 13 22.90 -14.71 -3.42
CA ALA A 13 23.68 -15.21 -2.29
C ALA A 13 23.64 -14.22 -1.09
N PHE A 14 23.67 -12.93 -1.37
CA PHE A 14 23.56 -11.90 -0.33
C PHE A 14 22.23 -12.02 0.45
N ARG A 15 21.12 -12.19 -0.26
CA ARG A 15 19.80 -12.33 0.38
C ARG A 15 19.67 -13.62 1.16
N ILE A 16 20.24 -14.72 0.64
CA ILE A 16 20.27 -16.02 1.33
C ILE A 16 21.03 -15.86 2.65
N ASN A 17 22.21 -15.25 2.61
CA ASN A 17 23.03 -15.06 3.83
C ASN A 17 22.29 -14.18 4.85
N LYS A 18 21.59 -13.14 4.39
CA LYS A 18 20.78 -12.28 5.28
C LYS A 18 19.65 -13.08 5.95
N LEU A 19 18.96 -13.95 5.20
CA LEU A 19 17.91 -14.81 5.76
C LEU A 19 18.48 -15.80 6.77
N LEU A 20 19.60 -16.42 6.45
CA LEU A 20 20.26 -17.38 7.38
C LEU A 20 20.66 -16.66 8.68
N ALA A 21 21.15 -15.42 8.60
CA ALA A 21 21.48 -14.64 9.79
C ALA A 21 20.24 -14.32 10.63
N ARG A 22 19.10 -14.04 9.97
CA ARG A 22 17.82 -13.82 10.68
C ARG A 22 17.34 -15.11 11.37
N PHE A 23 17.44 -16.23 10.68
CA PHE A 23 17.10 -17.55 11.25
C PHE A 23 17.96 -17.84 12.46
N GLN A 24 19.26 -17.59 12.37
CA GLN A 24 20.17 -17.79 13.47
C GLN A 24 19.82 -16.90 14.67
N ALA A 25 19.44 -15.65 14.42
CA ALA A 25 19.01 -14.72 15.48
C ALA A 25 17.70 -15.16 16.14
N ALA A 26 16.89 -15.95 15.45
CA ALA A 26 15.62 -16.51 15.96
C ALA A 26 15.80 -17.94 16.50
N ASP A 27 17.02 -18.39 16.73
CA ASP A 27 17.35 -19.75 17.19
C ASP A 27 16.78 -20.84 16.28
N LEU A 28 16.79 -20.60 14.95
CA LEU A 28 16.36 -21.57 13.94
C LEU A 28 17.61 -22.13 13.25
N PRO A 29 17.98 -23.38 13.51
CA PRO A 29 19.24 -23.96 12.98
C PRO A 29 19.12 -24.41 11.52
N ALA A 30 18.95 -23.48 10.60
CA ALA A 30 18.96 -23.75 9.17
C ALA A 30 20.39 -23.68 8.64
N SER A 31 20.81 -24.72 7.92
CA SER A 31 22.14 -24.81 7.35
C SER A 31 22.23 -24.20 5.96
N ASN A 32 21.12 -24.24 5.20
CA ASN A 32 21.08 -23.73 3.84
C ASN A 32 19.65 -23.37 3.44
N ILE A 33 19.53 -22.44 2.50
CA ILE A 33 18.27 -22.08 1.87
C ILE A 33 18.52 -21.99 0.37
N TYR A 34 17.67 -22.66 -0.40
CA TYR A 34 17.58 -22.46 -1.84
C TYR A 34 16.19 -21.91 -2.15
N ALA A 35 16.10 -20.93 -3.06
CA ALA A 35 14.81 -20.35 -3.43
C ALA A 35 14.74 -20.13 -4.93
N GLU A 36 13.63 -20.53 -5.55
CA GLU A 36 13.39 -20.34 -6.98
C GLU A 36 11.99 -19.81 -7.23
N TYR A 37 11.83 -19.07 -8.31
CA TYR A 37 10.50 -18.73 -8.79
C TYR A 37 9.82 -19.99 -9.32
N VAL A 38 8.52 -20.11 -9.03
CA VAL A 38 7.67 -21.14 -9.60
C VAL A 38 6.47 -20.45 -10.22
N HIS A 39 6.14 -20.83 -11.45
CA HIS A 39 5.03 -20.25 -12.18
C HIS A 39 3.91 -21.26 -12.28
N PHE A 40 2.70 -20.79 -12.11
CA PHE A 40 1.47 -21.57 -12.15
C PHE A 40 0.62 -21.04 -13.28
N ALA A 41 0.31 -21.91 -14.25
CA ALA A 41 -0.53 -21.57 -15.41
C ALA A 41 -1.88 -22.26 -15.28
N ASP A 42 -2.94 -21.48 -15.17
CA ASP A 42 -4.30 -22.00 -15.25
C ASP A 42 -4.70 -22.08 -16.72
N LEU A 43 -5.00 -23.28 -17.18
CA LEU A 43 -5.24 -23.58 -18.58
C LEU A 43 -6.68 -24.05 -18.80
N THR A 44 -7.28 -23.57 -19.90
CA THR A 44 -8.62 -24.04 -20.35
C THR A 44 -8.52 -25.38 -21.06
N ALA A 45 -7.36 -25.69 -21.68
CA ALA A 45 -7.07 -26.97 -22.35
C ALA A 45 -5.55 -27.17 -22.36
N PRO A 46 -5.05 -28.40 -22.56
CA PRO A 46 -3.61 -28.65 -22.61
C PRO A 46 -2.93 -27.86 -23.72
N LEU A 47 -1.75 -27.33 -23.44
CA LEU A 47 -0.92 -26.64 -24.43
C LEU A 47 -0.29 -27.66 -25.39
N THR A 48 -0.12 -27.25 -26.64
CA THR A 48 0.71 -27.98 -27.58
C THR A 48 2.19 -27.88 -27.17
N ALA A 49 3.05 -28.73 -27.73
CA ALA A 49 4.49 -28.69 -27.45
C ALA A 49 5.08 -27.29 -27.81
N ASP A 50 4.64 -26.69 -28.90
CA ASP A 50 5.11 -25.37 -29.33
C ASP A 50 4.67 -24.27 -28.37
N GLU A 51 3.40 -24.29 -27.96
CA GLU A 51 2.88 -23.32 -26.98
C GLU A 51 3.58 -23.46 -25.63
N HIS A 52 3.82 -24.70 -25.20
CA HIS A 52 4.56 -24.95 -23.96
C HIS A 52 5.99 -24.38 -24.05
N ALA A 53 6.68 -24.65 -25.18
CA ALA A 53 8.03 -24.11 -25.38
C ALA A 53 8.02 -22.59 -25.44
N GLN A 54 6.99 -21.97 -26.02
CA GLN A 54 6.82 -20.53 -26.06
C GLN A 54 6.60 -19.98 -24.65
N LEU A 55 5.72 -20.57 -23.87
CA LEU A 55 5.46 -20.18 -22.49
C LEU A 55 6.74 -20.28 -21.65
N ALA A 56 7.47 -21.38 -21.76
CA ALA A 56 8.72 -21.58 -21.05
C ALA A 56 9.73 -20.47 -21.37
N ARG A 57 9.83 -20.05 -22.64
CA ARG A 57 10.71 -18.93 -23.03
C ARG A 57 10.25 -17.60 -22.43
N LEU A 58 8.95 -17.34 -22.42
CA LEU A 58 8.39 -16.09 -21.83
C LEU A 58 8.67 -16.00 -20.32
N LEU A 59 8.69 -17.15 -19.64
CA LEU A 59 8.91 -17.22 -18.20
C LEU A 59 10.39 -17.33 -17.81
N GLN A 60 11.28 -17.35 -18.77
CA GLN A 60 12.72 -17.42 -18.52
C GLN A 60 13.30 -16.00 -18.37
N TYR A 61 13.43 -15.54 -17.15
CA TYR A 61 14.07 -14.27 -16.81
C TYR A 61 15.00 -14.51 -15.61
N GLY A 62 16.22 -14.03 -15.73
CA GLY A 62 17.28 -14.33 -14.77
C GLY A 62 18.12 -15.53 -15.23
N PRO A 63 19.09 -15.97 -14.44
CA PRO A 63 19.99 -17.06 -14.82
C PRO A 63 19.26 -18.39 -14.91
N ALA A 64 19.49 -19.10 -15.99
CA ALA A 64 19.00 -20.46 -16.13
C ALA A 64 19.84 -21.40 -15.24
N LEU A 65 19.17 -22.29 -14.53
CA LEU A 65 19.86 -23.30 -13.74
C LEU A 65 19.83 -24.66 -14.47
N ALA A 66 20.88 -25.38 -14.33
CA ALA A 66 20.87 -26.79 -14.70
C ALA A 66 19.83 -27.52 -13.84
N SER A 67 19.28 -28.58 -14.38
CA SER A 67 18.34 -29.43 -13.65
C SER A 67 18.98 -29.93 -12.35
N HIS A 68 18.32 -29.66 -11.23
CA HIS A 68 18.73 -30.18 -9.94
C HIS A 68 17.51 -30.40 -9.06
N THR A 69 17.65 -31.26 -8.07
CA THR A 69 16.63 -31.51 -7.06
C THR A 69 17.03 -30.71 -5.81
N PRO A 70 16.27 -29.67 -5.43
CA PRO A 70 16.61 -28.94 -4.20
C PRO A 70 16.53 -29.83 -2.97
N ALA A 71 17.45 -29.63 -2.04
CA ALA A 71 17.44 -30.30 -0.73
C ALA A 71 16.71 -29.42 0.27
N GLY A 72 16.09 -30.08 1.26
CA GLY A 72 15.40 -29.39 2.33
C GLY A 72 13.88 -29.46 2.23
N LYS A 73 13.22 -28.92 3.24
CA LYS A 73 11.76 -28.87 3.30
C LYS A 73 11.22 -27.73 2.46
N LEU A 74 10.25 -28.02 1.61
CA LEU A 74 9.59 -27.01 0.77
C LEU A 74 8.68 -26.13 1.61
N ILE A 75 8.80 -24.83 1.39
CA ILE A 75 7.86 -23.79 1.83
C ILE A 75 7.54 -22.96 0.59
N LEU A 76 6.33 -23.10 0.08
CA LEU A 76 5.91 -22.37 -1.12
C LEU A 76 5.17 -21.08 -0.70
N VAL A 77 5.73 -19.95 -1.04
CA VAL A 77 5.13 -18.63 -0.77
C VAL A 77 4.47 -18.14 -2.06
N THR A 78 3.20 -17.82 -1.99
CA THR A 78 2.41 -17.33 -3.14
C THR A 78 1.58 -16.13 -2.74
N PRO A 79 1.04 -15.35 -3.70
CA PRO A 79 -0.02 -14.39 -3.37
C PRO A 79 -1.21 -15.10 -2.71
N ARG A 80 -1.99 -14.36 -1.94
CA ARG A 80 -3.13 -14.94 -1.24
C ARG A 80 -4.19 -15.45 -2.22
N PRO A 81 -4.76 -16.64 -2.01
CA PRO A 81 -5.89 -17.10 -2.80
C PRO A 81 -7.04 -16.10 -2.77
N GLY A 82 -7.76 -15.97 -3.88
CA GLY A 82 -8.83 -14.98 -4.04
C GLY A 82 -8.35 -13.62 -4.50
N THR A 83 -7.03 -13.41 -4.65
CA THR A 83 -6.47 -12.17 -5.17
C THR A 83 -5.78 -12.43 -6.52
N ILE A 84 -5.58 -11.37 -7.30
CA ILE A 84 -4.80 -11.41 -8.55
C ILE A 84 -3.61 -10.48 -8.34
N SER A 85 -2.40 -11.04 -8.39
CA SER A 85 -1.21 -10.21 -8.17
C SER A 85 -0.97 -9.23 -9.33
N PRO A 86 -0.32 -8.09 -9.08
CA PRO A 86 0.05 -7.19 -10.19
C PRO A 86 0.94 -7.87 -11.23
N TRP A 87 1.78 -8.82 -10.81
CA TRP A 87 2.61 -9.62 -11.73
C TRP A 87 1.71 -10.47 -12.62
N SER A 88 0.71 -11.13 -12.03
CA SER A 88 -0.24 -12.01 -12.73
C SER A 88 -0.94 -11.29 -13.88
N SER A 89 -1.48 -10.10 -13.60
CA SER A 89 -2.19 -9.30 -14.61
C SER A 89 -1.31 -9.04 -15.82
N LYS A 90 -0.06 -8.64 -15.59
CA LYS A 90 0.88 -8.33 -16.68
C LYS A 90 1.35 -9.58 -17.40
N ALA A 91 1.69 -10.65 -16.68
CA ALA A 91 2.15 -11.88 -17.28
C ALA A 91 1.07 -12.52 -18.16
N THR A 92 -0.17 -12.51 -17.67
CA THR A 92 -1.31 -13.03 -18.44
C THR A 92 -1.55 -12.20 -19.71
N ASP A 93 -1.51 -10.87 -19.60
CA ASP A 93 -1.63 -9.98 -20.78
C ASP A 93 -0.55 -10.29 -21.83
N ILE A 94 0.70 -10.47 -21.36
CA ILE A 94 1.83 -10.78 -22.27
C ILE A 94 1.61 -12.12 -22.95
N ALA A 95 1.19 -13.15 -22.20
CA ALA A 95 0.93 -14.48 -22.76
C ALA A 95 -0.14 -14.40 -23.84
N HIS A 96 -1.25 -13.70 -23.59
CA HIS A 96 -2.33 -13.51 -24.57
C HIS A 96 -1.84 -12.76 -25.82
N ASN A 97 -1.04 -11.72 -25.63
CA ASN A 97 -0.48 -10.95 -26.74
C ASN A 97 0.50 -11.77 -27.58
N CYS A 98 1.06 -12.83 -27.00
CA CYS A 98 1.93 -13.77 -27.70
C CYS A 98 1.13 -14.95 -28.32
N GLY A 99 -0.20 -14.91 -28.25
CA GLY A 99 -1.05 -15.92 -28.88
C GLY A 99 -1.39 -17.13 -28.01
N LEU A 100 -0.97 -17.12 -26.73
CA LEU A 100 -1.25 -18.23 -25.80
C LEU A 100 -2.66 -18.09 -25.19
N ALA A 101 -3.69 -18.23 -26.04
CA ALA A 101 -5.08 -17.99 -25.65
C ALA A 101 -5.66 -19.02 -24.69
N LEU A 102 -5.04 -20.20 -24.60
CA LEU A 102 -5.49 -21.26 -23.69
C LEU A 102 -5.13 -20.99 -22.21
N ILE A 103 -4.30 -19.97 -21.95
CA ILE A 103 -3.94 -19.59 -20.59
C ILE A 103 -5.02 -18.66 -20.04
N SER A 104 -5.78 -19.12 -19.04
CA SER A 104 -6.75 -18.27 -18.33
C SER A 104 -6.01 -17.25 -17.47
N ARG A 105 -4.97 -17.70 -16.77
CA ARG A 105 -4.24 -16.86 -15.83
C ARG A 105 -2.87 -17.46 -15.53
N LEU A 106 -1.87 -16.58 -15.44
CA LEU A 106 -0.55 -16.93 -14.92
C LEU A 106 -0.39 -16.34 -13.52
N GLU A 107 0.22 -17.09 -12.62
CA GLU A 107 0.59 -16.61 -11.31
C GLU A 107 2.00 -17.07 -10.97
N ARG A 108 2.65 -16.43 -10.00
CA ARG A 108 4.02 -16.72 -9.62
C ARG A 108 4.14 -16.80 -8.11
N GLY A 109 4.88 -17.83 -7.65
CA GLY A 109 5.29 -17.95 -6.25
C GLY A 109 6.80 -18.07 -6.14
N VAL A 110 7.26 -18.19 -4.91
CA VAL A 110 8.66 -18.51 -4.58
C VAL A 110 8.66 -19.81 -3.78
N ALA A 111 9.34 -20.81 -4.31
CA ALA A 111 9.54 -22.07 -3.61
C ALA A 111 10.86 -21.99 -2.84
N TYR A 112 10.76 -21.98 -1.53
CA TYR A 112 11.91 -22.03 -0.64
C TYR A 112 12.13 -23.48 -0.22
N TYR A 113 13.37 -23.93 -0.28
CA TYR A 113 13.81 -25.23 0.21
C TYR A 113 14.77 -24.95 1.36
N VAL A 114 14.32 -25.23 2.58
CA VAL A 114 15.07 -24.92 3.80
C VAL A 114 15.66 -26.19 4.35
N ASP A 115 17.00 -26.25 4.37
CA ASP A 115 17.76 -27.39 4.91
C ASP A 115 18.07 -27.05 6.38
N ALA A 116 17.39 -27.73 7.29
CA ALA A 116 17.51 -27.49 8.73
C ALA A 116 17.51 -28.82 9.48
N ALA A 117 18.16 -28.83 10.64
CA ALA A 117 18.03 -29.93 11.57
C ALA A 117 16.56 -30.08 12.00
N GLU A 118 16.24 -31.13 12.75
CA GLU A 118 14.87 -31.36 13.20
C GLU A 118 14.32 -30.12 13.93
N LEU A 119 13.32 -29.47 13.33
CA LEU A 119 12.60 -28.34 13.91
C LEU A 119 11.23 -28.77 14.39
N SER A 120 10.78 -28.20 15.50
CA SER A 120 9.43 -28.38 15.97
C SER A 120 8.41 -27.72 15.02
N ALA A 121 7.12 -28.03 15.18
CA ALA A 121 6.06 -27.41 14.39
C ALA A 121 6.04 -25.89 14.57
N GLU A 122 6.29 -25.42 15.79
CA GLU A 122 6.35 -23.97 16.10
C GLU A 122 7.52 -23.30 15.39
N GLN A 123 8.68 -23.96 15.40
CA GLN A 123 9.85 -23.43 14.70
C GLN A 123 9.60 -23.36 13.18
N TRP A 124 8.95 -24.38 12.60
CA TRP A 124 8.58 -24.34 11.17
C TRP A 124 7.60 -23.21 10.88
N GLN A 125 6.68 -22.92 11.82
CA GLN A 125 5.80 -21.76 11.66
C GLN A 125 6.60 -20.46 11.67
N THR A 126 7.57 -20.33 12.58
CA THR A 126 8.45 -19.17 12.62
C THR A 126 9.25 -19.01 11.32
N VAL A 127 9.77 -20.12 10.76
CA VAL A 127 10.44 -20.10 9.45
C VAL A 127 9.48 -19.56 8.38
N ALA A 128 8.25 -20.06 8.36
CA ALA A 128 7.26 -19.61 7.38
C ALA A 128 6.95 -18.11 7.55
N ASP A 129 6.81 -17.64 8.79
CA ASP A 129 6.52 -16.23 9.09
C ASP A 129 7.66 -15.31 8.65
N GLU A 130 8.91 -15.79 8.71
CA GLU A 130 10.08 -15.04 8.25
C GLU A 130 10.21 -14.98 6.72
N LEU A 131 9.53 -15.89 6.01
CA LEU A 131 9.67 -16.04 4.55
C LEU A 131 8.54 -15.35 3.77
N HIS A 132 7.41 -14.98 4.41
CA HIS A 132 6.27 -14.43 3.67
C HIS A 132 5.72 -13.18 4.33
N ASP A 133 5.08 -12.34 3.53
CA ASP A 133 4.32 -11.18 4.01
C ASP A 133 2.88 -11.62 4.28
N ARG A 134 2.50 -11.68 5.56
CA ARG A 134 1.19 -12.19 5.97
C ARG A 134 -0.01 -11.37 5.49
N MET A 135 0.20 -10.13 5.01
CA MET A 135 -0.88 -9.34 4.42
C MET A 135 -1.14 -9.70 2.97
N MET A 136 -0.07 -9.98 2.22
CA MET A 136 -0.14 -10.14 0.76
C MET A 136 0.03 -11.57 0.29
N GLU A 137 0.59 -12.43 1.14
CA GLU A 137 1.02 -13.76 0.74
C GLU A 137 0.45 -14.84 1.65
N THR A 138 0.55 -16.07 1.20
CA THR A 138 0.21 -17.27 1.94
C THR A 138 1.28 -18.33 1.70
N VAL A 139 1.31 -19.33 2.59
CA VAL A 139 2.28 -20.39 2.54
C VAL A 139 1.58 -21.72 2.29
N PHE A 140 2.16 -22.53 1.37
CA PHE A 140 1.71 -23.89 1.08
C PHE A 140 2.85 -24.88 1.31
N ALA A 141 2.48 -26.12 1.61
CA ALA A 141 3.45 -27.19 1.86
C ALA A 141 3.82 -27.96 0.60
N ALA A 142 3.03 -27.86 -0.46
CA ALA A 142 3.27 -28.54 -1.73
C ALA A 142 3.00 -27.61 -2.91
N LEU A 143 3.67 -27.87 -4.04
CA LEU A 143 3.48 -27.05 -5.24
C LEU A 143 2.05 -27.18 -5.77
N ASP A 144 1.47 -28.36 -5.69
CA ASP A 144 0.09 -28.60 -6.17
C ASP A 144 -0.97 -27.82 -5.38
N ASP A 145 -0.68 -27.45 -4.14
CA ASP A 145 -1.60 -26.64 -3.30
C ASP A 145 -1.87 -25.29 -3.95
N ALA A 146 -0.98 -24.81 -4.81
CA ALA A 146 -1.15 -23.55 -5.53
C ALA A 146 -2.37 -23.55 -6.46
N GLN A 147 -3.00 -24.69 -6.70
CA GLN A 147 -4.27 -24.75 -7.42
C GLN A 147 -5.33 -23.87 -6.74
N GLN A 148 -5.22 -23.66 -5.43
CA GLN A 148 -6.12 -22.77 -4.69
C GLN A 148 -6.07 -21.31 -5.19
N LEU A 149 -4.98 -20.89 -5.84
CA LEU A 149 -4.87 -19.55 -6.42
C LEU A 149 -5.93 -19.31 -7.50
N PHE A 150 -6.37 -20.37 -8.16
CA PHE A 150 -7.29 -20.32 -9.28
C PHE A 150 -8.71 -20.74 -8.90
N ALA A 151 -8.96 -20.95 -7.60
CA ALA A 151 -10.28 -21.35 -7.14
C ALA A 151 -11.30 -20.21 -7.37
N HIS A 152 -12.44 -20.55 -7.96
CA HIS A 152 -13.55 -19.63 -8.13
C HIS A 152 -14.54 -19.85 -6.99
N LEU A 153 -14.50 -18.95 -6.03
CA LEU A 153 -15.42 -19.00 -4.89
C LEU A 153 -16.79 -18.49 -5.34
N GLN A 154 -17.83 -19.18 -4.90
CA GLN A 154 -19.18 -18.69 -5.13
C GLN A 154 -19.44 -17.51 -4.19
N PRO A 155 -20.08 -16.45 -4.68
CA PRO A 155 -20.44 -15.33 -3.79
C PRO A 155 -21.33 -15.82 -2.64
N ALA A 156 -21.17 -15.24 -1.47
CA ALA A 156 -22.09 -15.51 -0.36
C ALA A 156 -23.49 -15.02 -0.77
N PRO A 157 -24.55 -15.74 -0.35
CA PRO A 157 -25.91 -15.28 -0.67
C PRO A 157 -26.21 -13.95 0.04
N VAL A 158 -26.93 -13.10 -0.67
CA VAL A 158 -27.40 -11.83 -0.09
C VAL A 158 -28.38 -12.14 1.04
N SER A 159 -28.16 -11.54 2.21
CA SER A 159 -29.05 -11.73 3.35
C SER A 159 -29.92 -10.50 3.58
N SER A 160 -31.16 -10.71 3.95
CA SER A 160 -32.13 -9.65 4.23
C SER A 160 -32.30 -9.47 5.73
N VAL A 161 -32.39 -8.21 6.17
CA VAL A 161 -32.65 -7.88 7.58
C VAL A 161 -34.12 -7.54 7.75
N ASP A 162 -34.86 -8.40 8.45
CA ASP A 162 -36.34 -8.32 8.56
C ASP A 162 -36.78 -7.16 9.48
N MET A 163 -36.56 -5.92 9.05
CA MET A 163 -36.98 -4.76 9.84
C MET A 163 -38.49 -4.46 9.73
N LEU A 164 -39.14 -4.89 8.64
CA LEU A 164 -40.59 -4.70 8.52
C LEU A 164 -41.35 -5.60 9.50
N GLY A 165 -40.85 -6.80 9.74
CA GLY A 165 -41.48 -7.76 10.69
C GLY A 165 -41.09 -7.54 12.12
N GLN A 166 -39.82 -7.23 12.37
CA GLN A 166 -39.23 -7.17 13.72
C GLN A 166 -38.97 -5.73 14.21
N GLY A 167 -39.27 -4.74 13.37
CA GLY A 167 -39.11 -3.35 13.76
C GLY A 167 -37.66 -2.87 13.75
N ARG A 168 -37.45 -1.70 14.35
CA ARG A 168 -36.14 -1.04 14.43
C ARG A 168 -35.05 -1.92 15.07
N GLN A 169 -35.46 -2.81 16.02
CA GLN A 169 -34.51 -3.65 16.72
C GLN A 169 -33.72 -4.56 15.77
N ALA A 170 -34.35 -5.01 14.67
CA ALA A 170 -33.63 -5.83 13.67
C ALA A 170 -32.41 -5.07 13.06
N LEU A 171 -32.53 -3.75 12.90
CA LEU A 171 -31.39 -2.93 12.42
C LEU A 171 -30.31 -2.78 13.51
N ASN A 172 -30.70 -2.62 14.78
CA ASN A 172 -29.73 -2.59 15.88
C ASN A 172 -28.94 -3.89 15.95
N ASP A 173 -29.64 -5.02 15.85
CA ASP A 173 -28.99 -6.35 15.88
C ASP A 173 -28.07 -6.54 14.67
N ALA A 174 -28.51 -6.09 13.50
CA ALA A 174 -27.71 -6.14 12.29
C ALA A 174 -26.47 -5.23 12.42
N ASN A 175 -26.63 -4.03 13.01
CA ASN A 175 -25.51 -3.09 13.26
C ASN A 175 -24.40 -3.76 14.08
N LEU A 176 -24.78 -4.48 15.14
CA LEU A 176 -23.83 -5.20 15.99
C LEU A 176 -23.25 -6.42 15.27
N ARG A 177 -24.11 -7.26 14.69
CA ARG A 177 -23.69 -8.51 14.06
C ARG A 177 -22.78 -8.29 12.85
N LEU A 178 -23.08 -7.26 12.04
CA LEU A 178 -22.32 -6.96 10.83
C LEU A 178 -21.19 -5.96 11.07
N GLY A 179 -21.07 -5.40 12.28
CA GLY A 179 -20.01 -4.45 12.63
C GLY A 179 -20.11 -3.14 11.86
N LEU A 180 -21.32 -2.60 11.65
CA LEU A 180 -21.53 -1.44 10.77
C LEU A 180 -21.15 -0.11 11.43
N ALA A 181 -21.13 -0.05 12.76
CA ALA A 181 -20.81 1.16 13.53
C ALA A 181 -21.74 2.34 13.20
N LEU A 182 -23.02 2.06 12.98
CA LEU A 182 -24.03 3.08 12.72
C LEU A 182 -24.43 3.77 14.02
N ALA A 183 -24.66 5.09 13.95
CA ALA A 183 -25.19 5.89 15.04
C ALA A 183 -26.74 5.76 15.10
N GLU A 184 -27.33 6.14 16.22
CA GLU A 184 -28.78 6.00 16.44
C GLU A 184 -29.60 6.75 15.38
N ASP A 185 -29.20 7.96 15.03
CA ASP A 185 -29.88 8.77 14.00
C ASP A 185 -29.76 8.14 12.61
N GLU A 186 -28.66 7.42 12.35
CA GLU A 186 -28.47 6.71 11.08
C GLU A 186 -29.39 5.48 11.02
N ILE A 187 -29.56 4.80 12.14
CA ILE A 187 -30.48 3.66 12.25
C ILE A 187 -31.92 4.14 12.06
N ASP A 188 -32.29 5.28 12.68
CA ASP A 188 -33.61 5.90 12.49
C ASP A 188 -33.86 6.25 11.03
N TYR A 189 -32.86 6.87 10.39
CA TYR A 189 -32.94 7.20 8.95
C TYR A 189 -33.19 5.96 8.09
N LEU A 190 -32.43 4.89 8.34
CA LEU A 190 -32.59 3.64 7.58
C LEU A 190 -33.97 3.02 7.83
N PHE A 191 -34.42 3.01 9.07
CA PHE A 191 -35.73 2.47 9.41
C PHE A 191 -36.86 3.22 8.66
N ASP A 192 -36.82 4.55 8.70
CA ASP A 192 -37.80 5.38 8.00
C ASP A 192 -37.72 5.19 6.48
N ALA A 193 -36.50 5.18 5.92
CA ALA A 193 -36.29 5.05 4.49
C ALA A 193 -36.84 3.72 3.95
N PHE A 194 -36.49 2.60 4.60
CA PHE A 194 -36.92 1.27 4.15
C PHE A 194 -38.41 1.04 4.44
N THR A 195 -38.96 1.66 5.49
CA THR A 195 -40.41 1.65 5.74
C THR A 195 -41.14 2.33 4.59
N ARG A 196 -40.69 3.51 4.14
CA ARG A 196 -41.27 4.20 2.96
C ARG A 196 -41.15 3.38 1.67
N LEU A 197 -40.03 2.63 1.54
CA LEU A 197 -39.82 1.76 0.38
C LEU A 197 -40.68 0.49 0.42
N GLY A 198 -41.25 0.14 1.57
CA GLY A 198 -42.09 -1.03 1.75
C GLY A 198 -41.35 -2.36 1.59
N ARG A 199 -40.03 -2.37 1.86
CA ARG A 199 -39.22 -3.58 1.78
C ARG A 199 -38.11 -3.58 2.81
N ASN A 200 -37.60 -4.76 3.08
CA ASN A 200 -36.46 -4.95 3.98
C ASN A 200 -35.15 -4.57 3.30
N PRO A 201 -34.16 -4.03 4.02
CA PRO A 201 -32.81 -3.84 3.49
C PRO A 201 -32.05 -5.17 3.42
N ASN A 202 -31.10 -5.24 2.48
CA ASN A 202 -30.15 -6.35 2.48
C ASN A 202 -28.82 -5.92 3.09
N ASP A 203 -27.99 -6.92 3.39
CA ASP A 203 -26.69 -6.71 4.03
C ASP A 203 -25.79 -5.80 3.21
N ILE A 204 -25.81 -5.93 1.88
CA ILE A 204 -24.97 -5.10 0.98
C ILE A 204 -25.38 -3.64 1.10
N GLU A 205 -26.69 -3.36 1.10
CA GLU A 205 -27.19 -1.98 1.26
C GLU A 205 -26.77 -1.36 2.60
N LEU A 206 -26.83 -2.16 3.66
CA LEU A 206 -26.40 -1.71 4.98
C LEU A 206 -24.89 -1.45 5.01
N TYR A 207 -24.07 -2.33 4.42
CA TYR A 207 -22.62 -2.12 4.32
C TYR A 207 -22.31 -0.87 3.48
N MET A 208 -22.99 -0.68 2.34
CA MET A 208 -22.77 0.50 1.49
C MET A 208 -23.10 1.79 2.24
N PHE A 209 -24.23 1.78 2.96
CA PHE A 209 -24.64 2.94 3.75
C PHE A 209 -23.60 3.23 4.85
N ALA A 210 -23.20 2.19 5.58
CA ALA A 210 -22.22 2.32 6.67
C ALA A 210 -20.88 2.87 6.15
N GLN A 211 -20.42 2.36 4.99
CA GLN A 211 -19.16 2.85 4.39
C GLN A 211 -19.29 4.31 3.93
N ALA A 212 -20.40 4.66 3.29
CA ALA A 212 -20.63 6.04 2.83
C ALA A 212 -20.75 7.03 3.98
N ASN A 213 -21.18 6.56 5.17
CA ASN A 213 -21.33 7.39 6.36
C ASN A 213 -20.23 7.15 7.40
N SER A 214 -19.16 6.45 7.04
CA SER A 214 -18.04 6.16 7.94
C SER A 214 -17.26 7.43 8.29
N GLU A 215 -16.44 7.33 9.32
CA GLU A 215 -15.53 8.43 9.69
C GLU A 215 -14.59 8.78 8.53
N HIS A 216 -14.17 7.77 7.76
CA HIS A 216 -13.31 7.98 6.58
C HIS A 216 -14.00 8.88 5.53
N CYS A 217 -15.29 8.67 5.28
CA CYS A 217 -16.00 9.40 4.22
C CYS A 217 -16.67 10.69 4.72
N ARG A 218 -17.26 10.66 5.91
CA ARG A 218 -18.01 11.82 6.44
C ARG A 218 -17.29 12.60 7.52
N HIS A 219 -16.25 12.02 8.12
CA HIS A 219 -15.49 12.65 9.20
C HIS A 219 -16.43 13.16 10.32
N LYS A 220 -17.28 12.26 10.81
CA LYS A 220 -18.31 12.63 11.81
C LYS A 220 -17.68 13.23 13.07
N ILE A 221 -16.57 12.64 13.56
CA ILE A 221 -15.87 13.14 14.75
C ILE A 221 -15.24 14.50 14.48
N PHE A 222 -14.53 14.65 13.36
CA PHE A 222 -13.85 15.91 13.01
C PHE A 222 -14.82 17.04 12.72
N ASN A 223 -16.04 16.72 12.24
CA ASN A 223 -17.07 17.70 11.96
C ASN A 223 -18.03 17.94 13.15
N ALA A 224 -17.95 17.10 14.19
CA ALA A 224 -18.89 17.17 15.30
C ALA A 224 -18.78 18.49 16.07
N ASP A 225 -19.88 18.89 16.69
CA ASP A 225 -19.88 19.95 17.69
C ASP A 225 -19.38 19.36 19.01
N TRP A 226 -18.43 20.03 19.63
CA TRP A 226 -17.75 19.52 20.81
C TRP A 226 -18.24 20.25 22.07
N VAL A 227 -18.49 19.48 23.12
CA VAL A 227 -18.73 19.98 24.46
C VAL A 227 -17.60 19.45 25.36
N ILE A 228 -16.82 20.36 25.95
CA ILE A 228 -15.68 20.00 26.81
C ILE A 228 -15.96 20.59 28.19
N ASP A 229 -16.01 19.72 29.18
CA ASP A 229 -16.30 20.08 30.58
C ASP A 229 -17.59 20.89 30.73
N GLY A 230 -18.60 20.55 29.91
CA GLY A 230 -19.91 21.22 29.90
C GLY A 230 -19.99 22.50 29.07
N GLU A 231 -18.89 22.92 28.46
CA GLU A 231 -18.84 24.13 27.62
C GLU A 231 -18.86 23.78 26.14
N GLN A 232 -19.83 24.35 25.40
CA GLN A 232 -19.92 24.20 23.95
C GLN A 232 -18.73 24.89 23.29
N GLN A 233 -17.98 24.16 22.48
CA GLN A 233 -16.84 24.71 21.76
C GLN A 233 -17.31 25.42 20.49
N PRO A 234 -16.69 26.57 20.13
CA PRO A 234 -17.16 27.37 18.98
C PRO A 234 -16.80 26.76 17.64
N LYS A 235 -15.90 25.81 17.59
CA LYS A 235 -15.40 25.24 16.35
C LYS A 235 -15.27 23.71 16.45
N SER A 236 -15.66 23.02 15.39
CA SER A 236 -15.32 21.61 15.21
C SER A 236 -13.80 21.46 14.97
N LEU A 237 -13.28 20.24 15.04
CA LEU A 237 -11.85 20.00 14.79
C LEU A 237 -11.46 20.48 13.39
N PHE A 238 -12.28 20.20 12.37
CA PHE A 238 -12.00 20.69 11.01
C PHE A 238 -12.01 22.22 10.93
N LYS A 239 -12.93 22.89 11.63
CA LYS A 239 -12.94 24.35 11.66
C LYS A 239 -11.69 24.91 12.35
N MET A 240 -11.16 24.20 13.37
CA MET A 240 -9.90 24.59 14.01
C MET A 240 -8.73 24.47 13.02
N ILE A 241 -8.67 23.38 12.26
CA ILE A 241 -7.64 23.17 11.22
C ILE A 241 -7.73 24.26 10.16
N LYS A 242 -8.93 24.50 9.63
CA LYS A 242 -9.17 25.51 8.58
C LYS A 242 -8.89 26.92 9.03
N ASN A 243 -8.96 27.20 10.34
CA ASN A 243 -8.71 28.52 10.89
C ASN A 243 -7.34 29.08 10.47
N THR A 244 -6.32 28.26 10.34
CA THR A 244 -5.00 28.68 9.87
C THR A 244 -5.10 29.29 8.46
N PHE A 245 -5.78 28.61 7.55
CA PHE A 245 -6.00 29.13 6.20
C PHE A 245 -6.88 30.37 6.20
N GLU A 246 -7.91 30.40 7.03
CA GLU A 246 -8.83 31.56 7.12
C GLU A 246 -8.11 32.82 7.60
N GLN A 247 -7.13 32.67 8.52
CA GLN A 247 -6.38 33.81 9.05
C GLN A 247 -5.23 34.26 8.14
N THR A 248 -4.64 33.32 7.38
CA THR A 248 -3.50 33.61 6.52
C THR A 248 -3.68 32.90 5.16
N PRO A 249 -4.62 33.41 4.31
CA PRO A 249 -4.88 32.77 3.02
C PRO A 249 -3.86 33.14 1.93
N ASP A 250 -2.97 34.09 2.19
CA ASP A 250 -2.05 34.62 1.20
C ASP A 250 -1.18 33.51 0.61
N HIS A 251 -0.98 33.54 -0.69
CA HIS A 251 -0.17 32.56 -1.45
C HIS A 251 -0.78 31.16 -1.51
N VAL A 252 -2.02 30.97 -1.08
CA VAL A 252 -2.75 29.70 -1.26
C VAL A 252 -3.76 29.88 -2.39
N LEU A 253 -3.52 29.17 -3.48
CA LEU A 253 -4.38 29.25 -4.67
C LEU A 253 -5.60 28.36 -4.57
N SER A 254 -5.45 27.22 -3.90
CA SER A 254 -6.57 26.29 -3.67
C SER A 254 -6.30 25.46 -2.42
N ALA A 255 -7.29 25.38 -1.52
CA ALA A 255 -7.26 24.49 -0.36
C ALA A 255 -8.67 24.02 -0.05
N TYR A 256 -8.79 22.78 0.43
CA TYR A 256 -10.04 22.15 0.87
C TYR A 256 -11.12 22.04 -0.23
N LYS A 257 -10.71 22.03 -1.51
CA LYS A 257 -11.64 21.97 -2.66
C LYS A 257 -11.36 20.81 -3.61
N ASP A 258 -10.19 20.18 -3.49
CA ASP A 258 -9.77 19.15 -4.41
C ASP A 258 -8.89 18.14 -3.64
N ASN A 259 -8.38 17.15 -4.34
CA ASN A 259 -7.57 16.08 -3.76
C ASN A 259 -6.20 16.56 -3.26
N ALA A 260 -5.74 17.73 -3.72
CA ALA A 260 -4.50 18.34 -3.27
C ALA A 260 -4.68 19.86 -3.12
N ALA A 261 -3.86 20.47 -2.28
CA ALA A 261 -3.78 21.92 -2.17
C ALA A 261 -2.78 22.47 -3.19
N VAL A 262 -2.95 23.74 -3.56
CA VAL A 262 -2.04 24.43 -4.49
C VAL A 262 -1.59 25.74 -3.85
N MET A 263 -0.27 25.89 -3.74
CA MET A 263 0.36 27.14 -3.28
C MET A 263 1.02 27.85 -4.45
N GLU A 264 1.10 29.18 -4.32
CA GLU A 264 1.80 30.01 -5.28
C GLU A 264 3.29 29.67 -5.30
N GLY A 265 3.82 29.48 -6.48
CA GLY A 265 5.25 29.23 -6.69
C GLY A 265 5.92 30.33 -7.45
N SER A 266 7.23 30.21 -7.67
CA SER A 266 8.05 31.24 -8.31
C SER A 266 7.93 31.21 -9.83
N GLU A 267 8.23 32.34 -10.44
CA GLU A 267 8.51 32.43 -11.88
C GLU A 267 9.83 31.68 -12.16
N VAL A 268 9.77 30.68 -13.03
CA VAL A 268 10.97 29.87 -13.34
C VAL A 268 11.05 29.59 -14.84
N GLY A 269 12.27 29.38 -15.33
CA GLY A 269 12.51 28.94 -16.68
C GLY A 269 12.39 27.42 -16.79
N ARG A 270 11.32 26.95 -17.42
CA ARG A 270 11.09 25.52 -17.62
C ARG A 270 11.49 25.10 -19.02
N PHE A 271 12.26 24.01 -19.13
CA PHE A 271 12.75 23.51 -20.42
C PHE A 271 11.84 22.41 -20.94
N TYR A 272 11.11 22.70 -22.02
CA TYR A 272 10.25 21.73 -22.69
C TYR A 272 10.01 22.13 -24.14
N ALA A 273 9.45 21.19 -24.93
CA ALA A 273 9.08 21.47 -26.31
C ALA A 273 7.80 22.31 -26.34
N SER A 274 7.79 23.45 -27.01
CA SER A 274 6.59 24.28 -27.17
C SER A 274 5.50 23.48 -27.88
N HIS A 275 4.26 23.73 -27.55
CA HIS A 275 3.12 23.06 -28.18
C HIS A 275 2.89 23.53 -29.62
N GLU A 276 3.34 24.75 -29.94
CA GLU A 276 3.13 25.36 -31.24
C GLU A 276 4.18 24.92 -32.25
N GLU A 277 5.46 24.99 -31.86
CA GLU A 277 6.57 24.73 -32.76
C GLU A 277 7.22 23.38 -32.61
N GLY A 278 6.97 22.68 -31.49
CA GLY A 278 7.62 21.43 -31.21
C GLY A 278 9.11 21.54 -30.89
N ARG A 279 9.62 22.75 -30.68
CA ARG A 279 11.02 23.00 -30.39
C ARG A 279 11.28 23.11 -28.91
N TYR A 280 12.35 22.51 -28.43
CA TYR A 280 12.78 22.63 -27.06
C TYR A 280 13.35 24.00 -26.76
N GLY A 281 12.91 24.60 -25.68
CA GLY A 281 13.40 25.92 -25.24
C GLY A 281 13.05 26.17 -23.80
N PHE A 282 13.57 27.25 -23.22
CA PHE A 282 13.18 27.72 -21.91
C PHE A 282 11.97 28.64 -22.02
N HIS A 283 10.95 28.34 -21.22
CA HIS A 283 9.71 29.12 -21.16
C HIS A 283 9.55 29.65 -19.73
N GLN A 284 9.50 30.96 -19.58
CA GLN A 284 9.28 31.60 -18.29
C GLN A 284 7.81 31.49 -17.93
N GLU A 285 7.52 30.90 -16.77
CA GLU A 285 6.12 30.73 -16.32
C GLU A 285 6.04 30.59 -14.80
N PRO A 286 4.94 31.01 -14.16
CA PRO A 286 4.75 30.72 -12.75
C PRO A 286 4.57 29.21 -12.56
N THR A 287 5.36 28.63 -11.66
CA THR A 287 5.32 27.20 -11.40
C THR A 287 4.82 26.98 -9.97
N HIS A 288 3.52 26.76 -9.85
CA HIS A 288 2.84 26.58 -8.57
C HIS A 288 3.18 25.21 -7.99
N ILE A 289 3.03 25.09 -6.66
CA ILE A 289 3.39 23.88 -5.91
C ILE A 289 2.10 23.18 -5.47
N LEU A 290 1.91 21.95 -5.91
CA LEU A 290 0.88 21.06 -5.38
C LEU A 290 1.40 20.35 -4.13
N MET A 291 0.52 20.18 -3.16
CA MET A 291 0.84 19.45 -1.92
C MET A 291 -0.29 18.49 -1.58
N LYS A 292 0.06 17.22 -1.43
CA LYS A 292 -0.85 16.17 -0.98
C LYS A 292 -0.20 15.41 0.16
N VAL A 293 -0.96 15.18 1.23
CA VAL A 293 -0.51 14.43 2.40
C VAL A 293 -1.43 13.22 2.58
N GLU A 294 -0.84 12.08 2.91
CA GLU A 294 -1.60 10.84 3.12
C GLU A 294 -1.17 10.20 4.43
N THR A 295 -2.14 9.91 5.30
CA THR A 295 -1.91 9.15 6.52
C THR A 295 -2.14 7.67 6.20
N HIS A 296 -1.10 6.84 6.29
CA HIS A 296 -1.21 5.42 5.97
C HIS A 296 -0.58 4.59 7.09
N ASN A 297 -1.10 4.78 8.30
CA ASN A 297 -0.49 4.26 9.53
C ASN A 297 -0.75 2.77 9.75
N HIS A 298 -2.01 2.31 9.74
CA HIS A 298 -2.36 0.95 10.15
C HIS A 298 -1.75 -0.11 9.21
N PRO A 299 -1.91 -0.01 7.87
CA PRO A 299 -1.24 -0.99 7.00
C PRO A 299 0.28 -0.99 7.13
N THR A 300 0.88 0.20 7.35
CA THR A 300 2.34 0.31 7.56
C THR A 300 2.76 -0.36 8.88
N ALA A 301 1.91 -0.28 9.91
CA ALA A 301 2.19 -0.95 11.19
C ALA A 301 2.07 -2.47 11.10
N ILE A 302 1.21 -2.99 10.21
CA ILE A 302 1.03 -4.43 10.04
C ILE A 302 2.12 -5.01 9.14
N SER A 303 2.41 -4.34 8.02
CA SER A 303 3.39 -4.79 7.02
C SER A 303 4.08 -3.56 6.45
N PRO A 304 5.22 -3.15 7.04
CA PRO A 304 5.79 -1.82 6.77
C PRO A 304 6.14 -1.53 5.32
N TRP A 305 6.75 -2.50 4.63
CA TRP A 305 7.20 -2.27 3.26
C TRP A 305 6.00 -2.04 2.30
N PRO A 306 5.04 -2.97 2.19
CA PRO A 306 3.91 -2.75 1.27
C PRO A 306 2.95 -1.67 1.77
N GLY A 307 2.81 -1.51 3.08
CA GLY A 307 1.97 -0.45 3.65
C GLY A 307 2.47 0.94 3.27
N ALA A 308 3.76 1.22 3.50
CA ALA A 308 4.35 2.51 3.14
C ALA A 308 4.37 2.73 1.62
N ALA A 309 4.60 1.66 0.85
CA ALA A 309 4.53 1.73 -0.62
C ALA A 309 3.13 2.16 -1.09
N THR A 310 2.10 1.59 -0.48
CA THR A 310 0.70 1.92 -0.81
C THR A 310 0.37 3.37 -0.44
N GLY A 311 0.87 3.84 0.69
CA GLY A 311 0.70 5.24 1.11
C GLY A 311 1.29 6.21 0.08
N SER A 312 2.54 5.97 -0.34
CA SER A 312 3.17 6.78 -1.39
C SER A 312 2.38 6.74 -2.69
N GLY A 313 1.83 5.57 -3.04
CA GLY A 313 0.97 5.42 -4.22
C GLY A 313 -0.31 6.25 -4.12
N GLY A 314 -0.89 6.32 -2.92
CA GLY A 314 -2.08 7.13 -2.66
C GLY A 314 -1.85 8.61 -2.90
N GLU A 315 -0.74 9.13 -2.42
CA GLU A 315 -0.36 10.54 -2.62
C GLU A 315 -0.24 10.87 -4.12
N ILE A 316 0.46 10.02 -4.86
CA ILE A 316 0.68 10.22 -6.30
C ILE A 316 -0.66 10.15 -7.06
N ARG A 317 -1.52 9.21 -6.68
CA ARG A 317 -2.84 9.05 -7.31
C ARG A 317 -3.69 10.29 -7.13
N ASP A 318 -3.74 10.84 -5.93
CA ASP A 318 -4.55 12.02 -5.63
C ASP A 318 -3.98 13.27 -6.29
N GLU A 319 -2.66 13.44 -6.26
CA GLU A 319 -2.02 14.56 -6.95
C GLU A 319 -2.31 14.50 -8.47
N GLY A 320 -2.25 13.30 -9.06
CA GLY A 320 -2.57 13.09 -10.46
C GLY A 320 -4.04 13.31 -10.80
N ALA A 321 -4.94 13.16 -9.83
CA ALA A 321 -6.38 13.35 -10.03
C ALA A 321 -6.81 14.81 -10.07
N THR A 322 -5.96 15.76 -9.65
CA THR A 322 -6.31 17.18 -9.59
C THR A 322 -6.42 17.85 -10.98
N GLY A 323 -6.29 17.10 -12.06
CA GLY A 323 -6.49 17.60 -13.41
C GLY A 323 -5.21 17.86 -14.16
N ARG A 324 -5.23 18.86 -15.03
CA ARG A 324 -4.14 19.08 -15.98
C ARG A 324 -2.93 19.73 -15.33
N GLY A 325 -1.74 19.22 -15.67
CA GLY A 325 -0.48 19.83 -15.33
C GLY A 325 0.16 19.37 -14.04
N ALA A 326 -0.53 18.58 -13.24
CA ALA A 326 0.05 18.02 -12.03
C ALA A 326 1.17 17.03 -12.39
N LYS A 327 2.32 17.19 -11.74
CA LYS A 327 3.50 16.35 -11.97
C LYS A 327 4.20 16.09 -10.64
N PRO A 328 4.02 14.92 -10.03
CA PRO A 328 4.74 14.59 -8.80
C PRO A 328 6.25 14.77 -8.99
N LYS A 329 6.89 15.49 -8.07
CA LYS A 329 8.30 15.88 -8.17
C LYS A 329 9.12 15.38 -6.99
N ALA A 330 8.49 15.27 -5.82
CA ALA A 330 9.16 14.84 -4.60
C ALA A 330 8.16 14.12 -3.72
N GLY A 331 8.61 13.05 -3.09
CA GLY A 331 7.86 12.36 -2.04
C GLY A 331 8.56 12.54 -0.71
N LEU A 332 7.79 12.79 0.33
CA LEU A 332 8.27 12.87 1.70
C LEU A 332 7.60 11.74 2.49
N VAL A 333 8.39 10.99 3.24
CA VAL A 333 7.84 9.99 4.16
C VAL A 333 8.29 10.33 5.57
N GLY A 334 7.35 10.26 6.51
CA GLY A 334 7.61 10.49 7.93
C GLY A 334 6.94 9.39 8.75
N PHE A 335 7.65 8.92 9.77
CA PHE A 335 7.15 7.86 10.63
C PHE A 335 7.24 8.33 12.08
N SER A 336 6.12 8.26 12.80
CA SER A 336 6.07 8.47 14.25
C SER A 336 5.82 7.10 14.87
N VAL A 337 6.77 6.64 15.68
CA VAL A 337 6.71 5.31 16.29
C VAL A 337 7.03 5.42 17.79
N SER A 338 6.78 4.35 18.53
CA SER A 338 7.19 4.23 19.92
C SER A 338 8.72 4.05 20.01
N ASN A 339 9.23 3.81 21.20
CA ASN A 339 10.67 3.60 21.43
C ASN A 339 11.16 2.45 20.53
N LEU A 340 12.32 2.64 19.90
CA LEU A 340 12.86 1.66 18.95
C LEU A 340 13.37 0.39 19.63
N ARG A 341 13.95 0.50 20.82
CA ARG A 341 14.51 -0.62 21.58
C ARG A 341 15.44 -1.44 20.70
N ILE A 342 16.46 -0.77 20.15
CA ILE A 342 17.42 -1.42 19.25
C ILE A 342 18.20 -2.48 20.04
N PRO A 343 18.17 -3.77 19.62
CA PRO A 343 18.84 -4.82 20.39
C PRO A 343 20.33 -4.54 20.62
N GLY A 344 20.75 -4.61 21.87
CA GLY A 344 22.11 -4.31 22.29
C GLY A 344 22.45 -2.83 22.35
N PHE A 345 21.46 -1.94 22.12
CA PHE A 345 21.65 -0.49 22.20
C PHE A 345 20.43 0.19 22.81
N GLU A 346 19.75 -0.49 23.71
CA GLU A 346 18.58 0.04 24.40
C GLU A 346 18.98 1.24 25.26
N GLN A 347 18.13 2.26 25.28
CA GLN A 347 18.43 3.49 26.00
C GLN A 347 17.72 3.51 27.36
N PRO A 348 18.30 4.15 28.40
CA PRO A 348 17.72 4.11 29.75
C PRO A 348 16.34 4.80 29.88
N TRP A 349 15.92 5.58 28.86
CA TRP A 349 14.60 6.23 28.87
C TRP A 349 13.56 5.44 28.05
N GLU A 350 13.94 4.33 27.43
CA GLU A 350 13.00 3.54 26.63
C GLU A 350 12.19 2.61 27.53
N GLU A 351 10.89 2.59 27.31
CA GLU A 351 9.95 1.73 28.03
C GLU A 351 9.22 0.81 27.06
N ASP A 352 8.89 -0.38 27.51
CA ASP A 352 8.06 -1.32 26.75
C ASP A 352 6.60 -1.15 27.17
N PHE A 353 5.80 -0.53 26.32
CA PHE A 353 4.37 -0.39 26.56
C PHE A 353 3.55 -1.55 25.96
N GLY A 354 4.24 -2.56 25.38
CA GLY A 354 3.59 -3.62 24.65
C GLY A 354 3.08 -3.15 23.30
N LYS A 355 2.52 -4.07 22.53
CA LYS A 355 1.89 -3.78 21.25
C LYS A 355 0.90 -4.88 20.91
N PRO A 356 -0.13 -4.60 20.10
CA PRO A 356 -0.98 -5.68 19.58
C PRO A 356 -0.17 -6.65 18.71
N ASP A 357 -0.51 -7.92 18.76
CA ASP A 357 0.22 -8.96 18.01
C ASP A 357 0.19 -8.74 16.49
N ARG A 358 -0.87 -8.10 16.01
CA ARG A 358 -1.03 -7.86 14.58
C ARG A 358 -0.08 -6.80 14.01
N ILE A 359 0.57 -5.99 14.83
CA ILE A 359 1.51 -4.98 14.34
C ILE A 359 2.96 -5.36 14.69
N VAL A 360 3.87 -4.92 13.86
CA VAL A 360 5.30 -5.19 14.02
C VAL A 360 5.94 -4.22 15.02
N THR A 361 7.23 -4.39 15.30
CA THR A 361 7.93 -3.50 16.23
C THR A 361 8.16 -2.11 15.61
N ALA A 362 8.40 -1.13 16.46
CA ALA A 362 8.79 0.21 16.03
C ALA A 362 10.05 0.17 15.15
N LEU A 363 10.99 -0.70 15.49
CA LEU A 363 12.22 -0.88 14.73
C LEU A 363 11.95 -1.42 13.32
N ASP A 364 11.08 -2.41 13.19
CA ASP A 364 10.71 -2.96 11.87
C ASP A 364 10.07 -1.88 10.99
N ILE A 365 9.16 -1.07 11.57
CA ILE A 365 8.54 0.03 10.83
C ILE A 365 9.61 0.99 10.30
N MET A 366 10.58 1.34 11.15
CA MET A 366 11.62 2.32 10.80
C MET A 366 12.66 1.76 9.83
N THR A 367 12.87 0.45 9.80
CA THR A 367 13.80 -0.15 8.83
C THR A 367 13.16 -0.43 7.49
N ASP A 368 11.93 -0.92 7.46
CA ASP A 368 11.29 -1.39 6.21
C ASP A 368 10.34 -0.38 5.59
N GLY A 369 9.65 0.43 6.41
CA GLY A 369 8.71 1.44 5.90
C GLY A 369 9.34 2.41 4.91
N PRO A 370 10.48 3.05 5.26
CA PRO A 370 11.14 3.95 4.31
C PRO A 370 11.54 3.27 3.00
N LEU A 371 11.92 1.99 3.06
CA LEU A 371 12.28 1.24 1.84
C LEU A 371 11.05 1.02 0.95
N GLY A 372 9.89 0.75 1.55
CA GLY A 372 8.63 0.60 0.81
C GLY A 372 8.25 1.89 0.09
N GLY A 373 8.24 3.01 0.80
CA GLY A 373 7.96 4.33 0.21
C GLY A 373 8.94 4.66 -0.92
N ALA A 374 10.25 4.44 -0.67
CA ALA A 374 11.28 4.69 -1.67
C ALA A 374 11.11 3.79 -2.91
N ALA A 375 10.78 2.53 -2.71
CA ALA A 375 10.59 1.59 -3.83
C ALA A 375 9.44 2.05 -4.75
N PHE A 376 8.33 2.50 -4.18
CA PHE A 376 7.20 3.01 -4.97
C PHE A 376 7.58 4.29 -5.70
N ASN A 377 8.18 5.23 -5.03
CA ASN A 377 8.59 6.52 -5.63
C ASN A 377 9.59 6.30 -6.76
N ASN A 378 10.51 5.38 -6.64
CA ASN A 378 11.44 5.01 -7.70
C ASN A 378 10.74 4.40 -8.93
N UNK A 379 9.91 3.70 -8.67
CA UNK A 379 9.17 3.07 -9.74
C UNK A 379 8.34 4.03 -10.49
N UNK A 380 7.94 4.92 -9.84
CA UNK A 380 7.11 5.92 -10.42
C UNK A 380 7.93 7.07 -11.00
N UNK A 381 8.88 7.28 -10.58
CA UNK A 381 9.80 8.28 -11.00
C UNK A 381 10.84 7.78 -11.97
N UNK A 382 10.92 6.76 -12.04
CA UNK A 382 11.86 6.19 -12.90
C UNK A 382 11.34 5.92 -14.28
N ARG A 383 10.13 5.94 -14.37
CA ARG A 383 9.59 5.99 -15.73
C ARG A 383 9.94 7.31 -16.38
N ARG A 384 11.00 7.34 -17.08
CA ARG A 384 11.21 8.35 -18.11
C ARG A 384 10.09 8.21 -19.13
N GLU A 385 9.18 9.14 -19.12
CA GLU A 385 8.44 9.44 -20.29
C GLU A 385 9.47 9.95 -21.30
N THR A 386 9.89 9.10 -22.21
CA THR A 386 10.45 9.60 -23.44
C THR A 386 9.30 10.35 -24.09
N ASP A 387 9.31 11.65 -23.95
CA ASP A 387 8.50 12.54 -24.79
C ASP A 387 8.87 12.18 -26.23
N ARG A 388 8.09 11.29 -26.81
CA ARG A 388 8.15 11.12 -28.27
C ARG A 388 7.43 12.32 -28.86
N PRO A 389 8.14 13.20 -29.54
CA PRO A 389 7.45 14.29 -30.23
C PRO A 389 6.52 13.68 -31.26
N GLY A 390 5.27 14.09 -31.26
CA GLY A 390 4.36 13.80 -32.34
C GLY A 390 3.12 12.93 -32.08
N ARG A 391 2.72 12.69 -30.84
CA ARG A 391 1.37 12.08 -30.63
C ARG A 391 0.34 13.17 -30.32
N PRO A 392 -0.74 13.26 -31.13
CA PRO A 392 -1.79 14.24 -30.85
C PRO A 392 -2.51 13.96 -29.53
N ARG A 393 -2.92 15.04 -28.85
CA ARG A 393 -3.62 15.00 -27.55
C ARG A 393 -4.96 14.24 -27.57
N ASP A 394 -5.49 13.92 -28.74
CA ASP A 394 -6.85 13.34 -28.84
C ASP A 394 -6.93 11.86 -28.46
N GLU A 395 -5.81 11.14 -28.43
CA GLU A 395 -5.80 9.74 -28.00
C GLU A 395 -5.97 9.57 -26.48
N TYR A 396 -5.81 10.64 -25.69
CA TYR A 396 -6.03 10.59 -24.25
C TYR A 396 -7.51 10.61 -23.86
N ARG A 397 -8.41 10.91 -24.81
CA ARG A 397 -9.85 10.98 -24.53
C ARG A 397 -10.58 9.64 -24.61
N SER A 398 -9.97 8.60 -25.12
CA SER A 398 -10.61 7.30 -25.17
C SER A 398 -10.27 6.48 -23.92
N GLY A 399 -11.04 6.63 -22.93
CA GLY A 399 -11.35 5.83 -21.75
C GLY A 399 -10.50 4.64 -21.29
N ARG A 400 -9.24 4.53 -21.69
CA ARG A 400 -8.37 3.50 -21.14
C ARG A 400 -7.43 4.14 -20.11
N ARG A 401 -7.70 3.84 -18.88
CA ARG A 401 -6.81 4.17 -17.75
C ARG A 401 -5.44 3.51 -17.95
N ARG A 402 -4.59 4.13 -18.73
CA ARG A 402 -3.17 3.84 -18.62
C ARG A 402 -2.66 4.69 -17.45
N GLY A 403 -2.12 3.98 -16.49
CA GLY A 403 -1.92 4.44 -15.13
C GLY A 403 -1.27 5.78 -14.94
N VAL A 404 -1.56 6.30 -13.80
CA VAL A 404 -1.09 7.53 -13.16
C VAL A 404 0.43 7.72 -13.24
N LEU A 405 1.16 6.70 -13.73
CA LEU A 405 2.62 6.68 -13.72
C LEU A 405 3.28 7.32 -14.95
N ASP A 406 2.50 7.72 -15.97
CA ASP A 406 3.09 8.22 -17.24
C ASP A 406 3.64 9.65 -17.17
N GLY A 407 3.62 10.29 -16.00
CA GLY A 407 4.12 11.64 -15.82
C GLY A 407 5.24 11.82 -14.81
N LEU A 408 5.77 10.72 -14.27
CA LEU A 408 6.75 10.81 -13.19
C LEU A 408 8.18 10.88 -13.73
N ARG A 409 8.90 11.93 -13.37
CA ARG A 409 10.34 12.01 -13.63
C ARG A 409 11.11 11.37 -12.47
N PRO A 410 12.26 10.74 -12.73
CA PRO A 410 13.05 10.17 -11.65
C PRO A 410 13.52 11.26 -10.69
N VAL A 411 13.28 11.05 -9.42
CA VAL A 411 13.92 11.83 -8.37
C VAL A 411 15.41 11.52 -8.46
N ARG A 412 16.26 12.56 -8.59
CA ARG A 412 17.70 12.38 -8.62
C ARG A 412 18.15 11.60 -7.37
N ARG A 413 19.08 10.67 -7.56
CA ARG A 413 19.74 9.98 -6.45
C ARG A 413 20.22 11.02 -5.42
N GLY A 414 19.70 10.96 -4.22
CA GLY A 414 20.12 11.89 -3.17
C GLY A 414 19.06 12.29 -2.16
N SER A 415 17.85 11.76 -2.23
CA SER A 415 16.89 12.02 -1.15
C SER A 415 17.37 11.34 0.13
N ARG A 416 17.83 12.14 1.08
CA ARG A 416 18.17 11.66 2.42
C ARG A 416 16.87 11.51 3.22
N PHE A 417 16.69 10.33 3.77
CA PHE A 417 15.59 10.08 4.70
C PHE A 417 16.01 10.59 6.08
N CYS A 418 15.21 11.51 6.62
CA CYS A 418 15.39 11.93 8.00
C CYS A 418 14.47 11.09 8.90
N LEU A 419 15.06 10.29 9.74
CA LEU A 419 14.33 9.48 10.71
C LEU A 419 14.30 10.22 12.05
N ARG A 420 13.13 10.39 12.62
CA ARG A 420 12.98 10.98 13.96
C ARG A 420 11.96 10.19 14.76
N THR A 421 12.37 9.78 15.93
CA THR A 421 11.48 9.18 16.92
C THR A 421 10.80 10.30 17.72
N ALA A 422 9.49 10.21 17.88
CA ALA A 422 8.73 11.12 18.71
C ALA A 422 8.47 10.46 20.07
N ARG A 423 8.75 11.19 21.14
CA ARG A 423 8.42 10.77 22.50
C ARG A 423 6.92 10.95 22.71
N GLN A 424 6.25 9.92 23.13
CA GLN A 424 4.91 10.07 23.67
C GLN A 424 5.01 10.66 25.10
N PRO A 425 4.17 11.65 25.43
CA PRO A 425 4.16 12.14 26.80
C PRO A 425 3.59 11.05 27.71
N GLY A 426 4.41 10.59 28.62
CA GLY A 426 3.94 9.68 29.67
C GLY A 426 2.97 10.41 30.60
N ASN A 427 1.97 9.69 31.07
CA ASN A 427 1.04 10.21 32.07
C ASN A 427 1.81 10.60 33.35
N GLY A 428 1.81 11.88 33.63
CA GLY A 428 2.08 12.42 34.95
C GLY A 428 3.53 12.54 35.39
N ALA A 429 4.16 13.61 34.99
CA ALA A 429 5.09 14.41 35.81
C ALA A 429 5.37 15.68 35.04
N SER A 430 4.82 16.79 35.49
CA SER A 430 5.11 18.10 34.95
C SER A 430 6.52 18.52 35.38
N LEU A 431 7.40 18.65 34.38
CA LEU A 431 8.65 19.39 34.60
C LEU A 431 8.36 20.87 34.33
N PRO A 432 8.74 21.76 35.22
CA PRO A 432 8.47 23.19 35.03
C PRO A 432 9.38 23.77 33.94
N GLY A 433 8.81 24.46 32.97
CA GLY A 433 9.52 25.37 32.10
C GLY A 433 9.63 25.00 30.61
N SER A 434 8.62 24.41 29.99
CA SER A 434 8.64 24.28 28.52
C SER A 434 7.24 24.44 27.90
N ASP A 435 6.76 25.67 27.94
CA ASP A 435 5.58 26.06 27.14
C ASP A 435 6.04 26.40 25.73
N ARG A 436 6.30 25.39 24.92
CA ARG A 436 6.49 25.57 23.48
C ARG A 436 5.82 24.42 22.73
N PRO A 437 4.83 24.71 21.88
CA PRO A 437 4.28 23.68 21.02
C PRO A 437 5.37 23.18 20.05
N LEU A 438 5.52 21.87 19.97
CA LEU A 438 6.45 21.22 19.04
C LEU A 438 5.91 21.31 17.62
N LEU A 439 6.17 22.44 16.98
CA LEU A 439 6.14 22.54 15.52
C LEU A 439 7.49 22.02 15.03
N ALA A 440 7.51 20.76 14.60
CA ALA A 440 8.71 20.20 13.98
C ALA A 440 8.87 20.80 12.58
N ALA A 441 9.66 21.88 12.53
CA ALA A 441 10.08 22.41 11.22
C ALA A 441 11.19 21.53 10.65
N TRP A 442 10.92 20.90 9.55
CA TRP A 442 11.88 20.08 8.81
C TRP A 442 12.81 21.00 8.02
N ARG A 443 14.06 21.05 8.39
CA ARG A 443 15.09 21.71 7.57
C ARG A 443 15.95 20.63 6.93
N CYS A 444 15.92 20.55 5.62
CA CYS A 444 16.93 19.81 4.86
C CYS A 444 18.12 20.76 4.64
N GLN A 445 19.24 20.43 5.20
CA GLN A 445 20.48 21.16 4.88
C GLN A 445 21.07 20.60 3.58
N PRO A 446 21.47 21.45 2.66
CA PRO A 446 22.16 20.98 1.46
C PRO A 446 23.55 20.45 1.80
N ASP A 447 23.97 19.45 1.06
CA ASP A 447 25.28 18.81 1.20
C ASP A 447 26.37 19.79 0.75
N PRO A 448 27.40 20.07 1.58
CA PRO A 448 28.46 21.00 1.19
C PRO A 448 29.40 20.48 0.10
N LEU A 449 29.19 19.28 -0.42
CA LEU A 449 30.06 18.71 -1.44
C LEU A 449 29.62 18.97 -2.89
N TYR A 450 28.58 19.80 -3.09
CA TYR A 450 28.13 20.18 -4.44
C TYR A 450 27.81 21.68 -4.50
N SER A 451 28.83 22.49 -4.47
CA SER A 451 28.77 23.89 -4.89
C SER A 451 29.46 24.04 -6.24
#